data_e46d30cc4007287c8f6cd04779171a28
#
_entry.id   e46d30cc4007287c8f6cd04779171a28
#
_cell.length_a   1.000
_cell.length_b   1.000
_cell.length_c   1.000
_cell.angle_alpha   90.00
_cell.angle_beta   90.00
_cell.angle_gamma   90.00
#
_symmetry.space_group_name_H-M   'P 1'
#
loop_
_entity.id
_entity.type
_entity.pdbx_description
1 polymer ?
#
loop_
_entity_poly.entity_id
_entity_poly.type
_entity_poly.pdbx_seq_one_letter_code
_entity_poly.pdbx_strand_id
1 'polypeptide(L)' 'MLNLHKLYLVVDVVNERAIHVYEKCGFQREGELIEEFFSNGAYHNALRMCVFQRDYVKSIRGTN' A
#
# COMPACT_ATOMS: atom_id res chain seq x y z
N MET A 1 4.51 16.77 -19.96
CA MET A 1 3.99 16.88 -18.63
C MET A 1 4.16 15.62 -17.84
N LEU A 2 4.54 15.75 -16.63
CA LEU A 2 4.74 14.63 -15.80
C LEU A 2 3.42 14.10 -15.25
N ASN A 3 3.22 12.81 -15.36
CA ASN A 3 1.96 12.22 -14.95
C ASN A 3 2.12 11.17 -13.86
N LEU A 4 2.95 11.49 -12.92
CA LEU A 4 3.07 10.63 -11.77
C LEU A 4 1.87 10.82 -10.89
N HIS A 5 0.82 10.14 -11.21
CA HIS A 5 -0.40 10.30 -10.46
C HIS A 5 -0.73 9.08 -9.62
N LYS A 6 0.18 8.14 -9.55
CA LYS A 6 -0.08 6.90 -8.82
C LYS A 6 1.18 6.48 -8.07
N LEU A 7 1.02 6.22 -6.78
CA LEU A 7 2.09 5.74 -5.93
C LEU A 7 1.81 4.32 -5.52
N TYR A 8 2.83 3.51 -5.44
CA TYR A 8 2.71 2.12 -5.05
C TYR A 8 3.49 1.84 -3.79
N LEU A 9 3.05 0.82 -3.08
CA LEU A 9 3.89 0.21 -2.06
C LEU A 9 3.56 -1.26 -2.00
N VAL A 10 4.43 -2.02 -1.36
CA VAL A 10 4.27 -3.45 -1.21
C VAL A 10 4.48 -3.75 0.26
N VAL A 11 3.57 -4.52 0.84
CA VAL A 11 3.60 -4.83 2.25
C VAL A 11 3.30 -6.32 2.43
N ASP A 12 3.93 -6.93 3.44
CA ASP A 12 3.69 -8.33 3.76
C ASP A 12 2.22 -8.50 4.17
N VAL A 13 1.55 -9.51 3.60
CA VAL A 13 0.12 -9.70 3.89
C VAL A 13 -0.16 -9.99 5.35
N VAL A 14 0.82 -10.51 6.08
CA VAL A 14 0.61 -10.78 7.50
C VAL A 14 0.74 -9.53 8.35
N ASN A 15 1.22 -8.44 7.76
CA ASN A 15 1.39 -7.21 8.50
C ASN A 15 0.11 -6.40 8.44
N GLU A 16 -0.90 -6.87 9.15
CA GLU A 16 -2.22 -6.25 9.12
C GLU A 16 -2.21 -4.82 9.61
N ARG A 17 -1.33 -4.55 10.56
CA ARG A 17 -1.24 -3.21 11.11
C ARG A 17 -0.81 -2.20 10.05
N ALA A 18 0.22 -2.56 9.28
CA ALA A 18 0.70 -1.68 8.24
C ALA A 18 -0.35 -1.48 7.16
N ILE A 19 -1.02 -2.57 6.77
CA ILE A 19 -2.07 -2.50 5.77
C ILE A 19 -3.15 -1.53 6.23
N HIS A 20 -3.55 -1.64 7.49
CA HIS A 20 -4.59 -0.78 8.03
C HIS A 20 -4.18 0.69 8.01
N VAL A 21 -2.93 0.95 8.39
CA VAL A 21 -2.41 2.31 8.38
C VAL A 21 -2.42 2.88 6.97
N TYR A 22 -1.98 2.09 5.98
CA TYR A 22 -1.96 2.58 4.61
C TYR A 22 -3.36 2.80 4.07
N GLU A 23 -4.30 1.95 4.45
CA GLU A 23 -5.68 2.16 4.02
C GLU A 23 -6.22 3.47 4.59
N LYS A 24 -5.85 3.80 5.80
CA LYS A 24 -6.26 5.07 6.39
C LYS A 24 -5.64 6.25 5.67
N CYS A 25 -4.50 6.05 5.06
CA CYS A 25 -3.84 7.09 4.29
C CYS A 25 -4.39 7.21 2.88
N GLY A 26 -5.35 6.38 2.53
CA GLY A 26 -5.96 6.47 1.21
C GLY A 26 -5.48 5.42 0.23
N PHE A 27 -4.54 4.57 0.64
CA PHE A 27 -4.08 3.50 -0.23
C PHE A 27 -5.16 2.45 -0.34
N GLN A 28 -5.27 1.87 -1.52
CA GLN A 28 -6.21 0.79 -1.74
C GLN A 28 -5.46 -0.44 -2.22
N ARG A 29 -6.04 -1.59 -1.98
CA ARG A 29 -5.43 -2.85 -2.37
C ARG A 29 -5.53 -2.99 -3.87
N GLU A 30 -4.42 -3.36 -4.49
CA GLU A 30 -4.37 -3.52 -5.93
C GLU A 30 -4.23 -4.97 -6.34
N GLY A 31 -3.45 -5.72 -5.60
CA GLY A 31 -3.26 -7.12 -5.93
C GLY A 31 -2.33 -7.78 -4.94
N GLU A 32 -2.22 -9.09 -5.07
CA GLU A 32 -1.40 -9.88 -4.18
C GLU A 32 -0.29 -10.54 -4.98
N LEU A 33 0.93 -10.44 -4.46
CA LEU A 33 2.11 -11.02 -5.10
C LEU A 33 2.50 -12.25 -4.33
N ILE A 34 2.70 -13.34 -5.04
CA ILE A 34 2.93 -14.63 -4.40
C ILE A 34 4.37 -14.75 -3.94
N GLU A 35 4.53 -15.14 -2.68
CA GLU A 35 5.83 -15.48 -2.11
C GLU A 35 6.89 -14.41 -2.32
N GLU A 36 6.51 -13.17 -2.03
CA GLU A 36 7.41 -12.04 -2.23
C GLU A 36 8.34 -11.81 -1.05
N PHE A 37 7.92 -12.16 0.15
CA PHE A 37 8.72 -11.95 1.36
C PHE A 37 9.08 -13.27 2.00
N PHE A 38 10.26 -13.31 2.59
CA PHE A 38 10.68 -14.47 3.35
C PHE A 38 11.03 -14.01 4.76
N SER A 39 10.36 -14.54 5.76
CA SER A 39 10.68 -14.23 7.14
C SER A 39 10.17 -15.35 8.03
N ASN A 40 10.85 -15.53 9.16
CA ASN A 40 10.49 -16.54 10.14
C ASN A 40 10.37 -17.94 9.53
N GLY A 41 11.25 -18.23 8.56
CA GLY A 41 11.30 -19.54 7.95
C GLY A 41 10.21 -19.85 6.97
N ALA A 42 9.47 -18.85 6.52
CA ALA A 42 8.37 -19.06 5.59
C ALA A 42 8.28 -17.94 4.57
N TYR A 43 7.77 -18.28 3.41
CA TYR A 43 7.47 -17.27 2.39
C TYR A 43 6.09 -16.72 2.64
N HIS A 44 5.96 -15.43 2.44
CA HIS A 44 4.68 -14.75 2.59
C HIS A 44 4.35 -14.02 1.31
N ASN A 45 3.08 -13.96 1.00
CA ASN A 45 2.65 -13.15 -0.10
C ASN A 45 2.74 -11.68 0.27
N ALA A 46 2.83 -10.84 -0.72
CA ALA A 46 2.86 -9.41 -0.53
C ALA A 46 1.57 -8.81 -1.05
N LEU A 47 1.13 -7.78 -0.38
CA LEU A 47 -0.02 -7.02 -0.85
C LEU A 47 0.51 -5.77 -1.51
N ARG A 48 0.14 -5.57 -2.76
CA ARG A 48 0.49 -4.35 -3.47
C ARG A 48 -0.63 -3.37 -3.29
N MET A 49 -0.29 -2.19 -2.81
CA MET A 49 -1.26 -1.14 -2.58
C MET A 49 -0.89 0.08 -3.38
N CYS A 50 -1.87 0.85 -3.73
CA CYS A 50 -1.63 2.05 -4.51
C CYS A 50 -2.55 3.17 -4.05
N VAL A 51 -2.13 4.38 -4.34
CA VAL A 51 -2.95 5.55 -4.13
C VAL A 51 -2.69 6.50 -5.28
N PHE A 52 -3.74 7.16 -5.74
CA PHE A 52 -3.57 8.18 -6.75
C PHE A 52 -3.12 9.46 -6.07
N GLN A 53 -2.21 10.15 -6.71
CA GLN A 53 -1.61 11.33 -6.12
C GLN A 53 -2.63 12.33 -5.61
N ARG A 54 -3.66 12.58 -6.39
CA ARG A 54 -4.66 13.55 -5.98
C ARG A 54 -5.40 13.09 -4.72
N ASP A 55 -5.62 11.78 -4.59
CA ASP A 55 -6.31 11.25 -3.42
C ASP A 55 -5.43 11.29 -2.20
N TYR A 56 -4.14 11.07 -2.40
CA TYR A 56 -3.20 11.14 -1.31
C TYR A 56 -3.11 12.56 -0.74
N VAL A 57 -3.00 13.54 -1.62
CA VAL A 57 -2.95 14.94 -1.20
C VAL A 57 -4.24 15.32 -0.49
N LYS A 58 -5.35 14.88 -1.03
CA LYS A 58 -6.65 15.15 -0.46
C LYS A 58 -6.78 14.55 0.93
N SER A 59 -6.28 13.32 1.10
CA SER A 59 -6.31 12.64 2.37
C SER A 59 -5.50 13.39 3.42
N ILE A 60 -4.33 13.85 3.04
CA ILE A 60 -3.48 14.60 3.96
C ILE A 60 -4.16 15.87 4.38
N ARG A 61 -4.75 16.59 3.44
CA ARG A 61 -5.46 17.82 3.74
C ARG A 61 -6.69 17.57 4.58
N GLY A 62 -7.34 16.45 4.34
CA GLY A 62 -8.56 16.13 5.03
C GLY A 62 -8.36 15.81 6.49
N THR A 63 -7.12 15.59 6.91
CA THR A 63 -6.85 15.29 8.30
C THR A 63 -6.66 16.53 9.15
N ASN A 64 -6.71 17.65 8.57
CA ASN A 64 -6.55 18.90 9.30
C ASN A 64 -7.72 19.22 10.19
#